data_4ca62638ac54b8d845f18634496de4fd
#
_entry.id   4ca62638ac54b8d845f18634496de4fd
#
_cell.length_a   1.000
_cell.length_b   1.000
_cell.length_c   1.000
_cell.angle_alpha   90.00
_cell.angle_beta   90.00
_cell.angle_gamma   90.00
#
_symmetry.space_group_name_H-M   'P 1'
#
loop_
_entity.id
_entity.type
_entity.pdbx_description
1 polymer ?
#
loop_
_entity_poly.entity_id
_entity_poly.type
_entity_poly.pdbx_seq_one_letter_code
_entity_poly.pdbx_strand_id
1 'polypeptide(L)'
;ESMEEISEDPKANMNVQLRDPEGNIVSLSEFKGKVIFMNFWATWCPPCVAEMPAIDKLHEEMGDEVAFVMLSRDQNFDTAVAFKEKKDYGLPIYELAGPLPAMYQSSALPTTFVIDAEGNLALTHKGMADYNTDEFKKFLNSLK
;
A
#
# COMPACT_ATOMS: atom_id res chain seq x y z
N GLU A 1 21.90 -8.52 -23.37
CA GLU A 1 21.59 -8.44 -22.75
C GLU A 1 21.11 -8.41 -22.17
N SER A 2 21.13 -8.36 -22.16
CA SER A 2 20.64 -8.51 -21.43
C SER A 2 19.91 -8.32 -20.88
N MET A 3 19.73 -8.31 -20.91
CA MET A 3 18.99 -8.41 -20.33
C MET A 3 18.75 -8.70 -19.53
N GLU A 4 19.14 -8.83 -19.57
CA GLU A 4 18.87 -9.25 -18.76
C GLU A 4 18.77 -8.86 -17.86
N GLU A 5 19.30 -8.50 -18.04
CA GLU A 5 19.10 -8.07 -17.19
C GLU A 5 18.19 -7.74 -16.95
N ILE A 6 18.07 -8.19 -17.80
CA ILE A 6 16.85 -7.83 -17.28
C ILE A 6 16.79 -7.89 -15.83
N SER A 7 16.64 -6.85 -15.27
CA SER A 7 16.69 -6.81 -13.87
C SER A 7 15.48 -7.48 -13.27
N GLU A 8 15.72 -8.44 -12.44
CA GLU A 8 14.66 -8.96 -11.61
C GLU A 8 14.31 -7.91 -10.58
N ASP A 9 13.04 -7.84 -10.22
CA ASP A 9 12.60 -6.95 -9.14
C ASP A 9 13.22 -7.41 -7.82
N PRO A 10 13.59 -6.49 -6.94
CA PRO A 10 14.15 -6.87 -5.65
C PRO A 10 13.11 -7.59 -4.78
N LYS A 11 13.59 -8.48 -3.94
CA LYS A 11 12.72 -9.14 -2.97
C LYS A 11 12.16 -8.13 -1.99
N ALA A 12 10.85 -8.19 -1.77
CA ALA A 12 10.20 -7.36 -0.78
C ALA A 12 10.43 -7.93 0.61
N ASN A 13 10.74 -7.07 1.56
CA ASN A 13 10.83 -7.48 2.95
C ASN A 13 9.41 -7.57 3.51
N MET A 14 8.98 -8.77 3.84
CA MET A 14 7.61 -9.03 4.33
C MET A 14 7.52 -8.93 5.85
N ASN A 15 8.63 -8.64 6.53
CA ASN A 15 8.64 -8.53 7.99
C ASN A 15 8.28 -7.10 8.40
N VAL A 16 7.03 -6.75 8.18
CA VAL A 16 6.47 -5.46 8.58
C VAL A 16 5.30 -5.74 9.50
N GLN A 17 5.40 -5.27 10.74
CA GLN A 17 4.33 -5.47 11.72
C GLN A 17 3.37 -4.29 11.67
N LEU A 18 2.10 -4.60 11.46
CA LEU A 18 1.04 -3.61 11.30
C LEU A 18 0.04 -3.75 12.43
N ARG A 19 -0.63 -2.65 12.79
CA ARG A 19 -1.73 -2.70 13.74
C ARG A 19 -2.98 -2.17 13.05
N ASP A 20 -4.08 -2.95 13.13
CA ASP A 20 -5.34 -2.52 12.55
C ASP A 20 -6.12 -1.64 13.53
N PRO A 21 -7.26 -1.05 13.12
CA PRO A 21 -8.03 -0.16 14.00
C PRO A 21 -8.56 -0.81 15.27
N GLU A 22 -8.69 -2.15 15.30
CA GLU A 22 -9.13 -2.88 16.48
C GLU A 22 -7.97 -3.25 17.40
N GLY A 23 -6.74 -2.90 17.03
CA GLY A 23 -5.56 -3.18 17.85
C GLY A 23 -4.89 -4.51 17.56
N ASN A 24 -5.37 -5.24 16.57
CA ASN A 24 -4.77 -6.54 16.20
C ASN A 24 -3.48 -6.33 15.43
N ILE A 25 -2.49 -7.17 15.71
CA ILE A 25 -1.21 -7.14 15.00
C ILE A 25 -1.31 -8.05 13.77
N VAL A 26 -0.98 -7.48 12.61
CA VAL A 26 -1.00 -8.19 11.33
C VAL A 26 0.37 -8.04 10.70
N SER A 27 1.02 -9.14 10.34
CA SER A 27 2.29 -9.06 9.60
C SER A 27 2.01 -8.94 8.12
N LEU A 28 2.82 -8.14 7.42
CA LEU A 28 2.72 -8.04 5.96
C LEU A 28 2.85 -9.42 5.31
N SER A 29 3.59 -10.33 5.94
CA SER A 29 3.78 -11.70 5.45
C SER A 29 2.47 -12.50 5.39
N GLU A 30 1.42 -12.07 6.08
CA GLU A 30 0.13 -12.74 6.02
C GLU A 30 -0.55 -12.57 4.67
N PHE A 31 -0.11 -11.58 3.88
CA PHE A 31 -0.64 -11.35 2.54
C PHE A 31 0.22 -12.00 1.45
N LYS A 32 1.24 -12.78 1.84
CA LYS A 32 2.13 -13.46 0.90
C LYS A 32 1.31 -14.35 -0.04
N GLY A 33 1.64 -14.29 -1.32
CA GLY A 33 0.91 -15.03 -2.34
C GLY A 33 -0.13 -14.18 -3.07
N LYS A 34 -0.43 -13.00 -2.54
CA LYS A 34 -1.27 -12.02 -3.22
C LYS A 34 -0.43 -10.84 -3.69
N VAL A 35 -0.92 -10.14 -4.70
CA VAL A 35 -0.39 -8.83 -5.03
C VAL A 35 -0.73 -7.89 -3.86
N ILE A 36 0.23 -7.10 -3.41
CA ILE A 36 0.05 -6.16 -2.30
C ILE A 36 0.18 -4.74 -2.82
N PHE A 37 -0.82 -3.91 -2.55
CA PHE A 37 -0.80 -2.48 -2.80
C PHE A 37 -0.63 -1.80 -1.45
N MET A 38 0.56 -1.26 -1.19
CA MET A 38 0.87 -0.63 0.09
C MET A 38 1.11 0.85 -0.12
N ASN A 39 0.31 1.68 0.53
CA ASN A 39 0.34 3.13 0.36
C ASN A 39 0.59 3.80 1.70
N PHE A 40 1.63 4.63 1.75
CA PHE A 40 1.97 5.41 2.93
C PHE A 40 1.31 6.77 2.80
N TRP A 41 0.51 7.15 3.81
CA TRP A 41 -0.32 8.35 3.76
C TRP A 41 -0.48 8.96 5.15
N ALA A 42 -1.06 10.15 5.19
CA ALA A 42 -1.42 10.79 6.46
C ALA A 42 -2.60 11.74 6.23
N THR A 43 -3.39 11.97 7.26
CA THR A 43 -4.56 12.85 7.16
C THR A 43 -4.17 14.31 6.89
N TRP A 44 -2.97 14.69 7.31
CA TRP A 44 -2.46 16.06 7.14
C TRP A 44 -1.74 16.27 5.80
N CYS A 45 -1.75 15.28 4.93
CA CYS A 45 -1.04 15.31 3.65
C CYS A 45 -2.07 15.52 2.52
N PRO A 46 -2.18 16.74 1.95
CA PRO A 46 -3.19 17.01 0.93
C PRO A 46 -3.12 16.11 -0.30
N PRO A 47 -1.94 15.83 -0.91
CA PRO A 47 -1.92 14.89 -2.04
C PRO A 47 -2.33 13.48 -1.66
N CYS A 48 -2.05 13.04 -0.43
CA CYS A 48 -2.49 11.72 0.05
C CYS A 48 -4.02 11.65 0.06
N VAL A 49 -4.64 12.69 0.62
CA VAL A 49 -6.10 12.78 0.72
C VAL A 49 -6.72 12.86 -0.68
N ALA A 50 -6.07 13.57 -1.59
CA ALA A 50 -6.59 13.77 -2.95
C ALA A 50 -6.63 12.48 -3.76
N GLU A 51 -5.69 11.55 -3.56
CA GLU A 51 -5.67 10.29 -4.32
C GLU A 51 -6.57 9.21 -3.72
N MET A 52 -7.03 9.38 -2.49
CA MET A 52 -7.75 8.33 -1.78
C MET A 52 -9.08 7.92 -2.40
N PRO A 53 -9.92 8.83 -2.92
CA PRO A 53 -11.16 8.38 -3.56
C PRO A 53 -10.93 7.40 -4.70
N ALA A 54 -9.89 7.61 -5.51
CA ALA A 54 -9.56 6.68 -6.60
C ALA A 54 -9.04 5.36 -6.07
N ILE A 55 -8.25 5.38 -5.00
CA ILE A 55 -7.76 4.15 -4.37
C ILE A 55 -8.92 3.36 -3.77
N ASP A 56 -9.88 4.05 -3.16
CA ASP A 56 -11.05 3.38 -2.59
C ASP A 56 -11.87 2.69 -3.67
N LYS A 57 -12.04 3.32 -4.83
CA LYS A 57 -12.72 2.69 -5.96
C LYS A 57 -11.94 1.49 -6.48
N LEU A 58 -10.64 1.60 -6.56
CA LEU A 58 -9.79 0.48 -6.97
C LEU A 58 -9.97 -0.70 -6.00
N HIS A 59 -10.04 -0.41 -4.71
CA HIS A 59 -10.27 -1.42 -3.69
C HIS A 59 -11.64 -2.08 -3.83
N GLU A 60 -12.67 -1.31 -4.15
CA GLU A 60 -14.00 -1.88 -4.39
C GLU A 60 -13.97 -2.91 -5.52
N GLU A 61 -13.18 -2.66 -6.54
CA GLU A 61 -13.12 -3.55 -7.72
C GLU A 61 -12.16 -4.72 -7.53
N MET A 62 -11.04 -4.52 -6.83
CA MET A 62 -9.96 -5.50 -6.80
C MET A 62 -9.59 -6.00 -5.40
N GLY A 63 -10.32 -5.56 -4.38
CA GLY A 63 -9.96 -5.87 -3.00
C GLY A 63 -10.02 -7.34 -2.63
N ASP A 64 -10.73 -8.17 -3.40
CA ASP A 64 -10.76 -9.60 -3.16
C ASP A 64 -9.51 -10.31 -3.68
N GLU A 65 -8.81 -9.70 -4.62
CA GLU A 65 -7.67 -10.32 -5.30
C GLU A 65 -6.34 -9.67 -4.95
N VAL A 66 -6.37 -8.39 -4.55
CA VAL A 66 -5.19 -7.61 -4.18
C VAL A 66 -5.34 -7.21 -2.73
N ALA A 67 -4.27 -7.39 -1.96
CA ALA A 67 -4.26 -6.95 -0.57
C ALA A 67 -3.91 -5.46 -0.53
N PHE A 68 -4.81 -4.66 0.01
CA PHE A 68 -4.58 -3.23 0.18
C PHE A 68 -4.11 -2.95 1.61
N VAL A 69 -2.99 -2.25 1.73
CA VAL A 69 -2.40 -1.90 3.02
C VAL A 69 -2.19 -0.39 3.01
N MET A 70 -3.15 0.33 3.58
CA MET A 70 -3.08 1.80 3.69
C MET A 70 -2.43 2.14 5.02
N LEU A 71 -1.15 2.45 5.01
CA LEU A 71 -0.35 2.63 6.22
C LEU A 71 -0.28 4.09 6.59
N SER A 72 -0.96 4.44 7.69
CA SER A 72 -1.00 5.82 8.18
C SER A 72 0.32 6.19 8.85
N ARG A 73 0.80 7.39 8.54
CA ARG A 73 1.95 7.99 9.21
C ARG A 73 1.52 9.09 10.19
N ASP A 74 0.23 9.17 10.51
CA ASP A 74 -0.25 10.09 11.53
C ASP A 74 0.36 9.73 12.88
N GLN A 75 0.66 10.73 13.70
CA GLN A 75 1.19 10.48 15.03
C GLN A 75 0.18 9.76 15.91
N ASN A 76 -1.10 10.09 15.75
CA ASN A 76 -2.18 9.45 16.46
C ASN A 76 -3.03 8.68 15.46
N PHE A 77 -3.00 7.37 15.53
CA PHE A 77 -3.74 6.53 14.58
C PHE A 77 -5.25 6.73 14.66
N ASP A 78 -5.76 7.14 15.84
CA ASP A 78 -7.20 7.41 15.99
C ASP A 78 -7.64 8.51 15.02
N THR A 79 -6.77 9.45 14.70
CA THR A 79 -7.08 10.50 13.71
C THR A 79 -7.32 9.88 12.33
N ALA A 80 -6.51 8.92 11.93
CA ALA A 80 -6.68 8.23 10.66
C ALA A 80 -7.95 7.39 10.64
N VAL A 81 -8.26 6.72 11.75
CA VAL A 81 -9.48 5.92 11.87
C VAL A 81 -10.73 6.80 11.73
N ALA A 82 -10.74 7.95 12.43
CA ALA A 82 -11.85 8.89 12.34
C ALA A 82 -12.02 9.45 10.94
N PHE A 83 -10.90 9.72 10.25
CA PHE A 83 -10.92 10.19 8.87
C PHE A 83 -11.56 9.17 7.94
N LYS A 84 -11.15 7.92 8.06
CA LYS A 84 -11.71 6.83 7.24
C LYS A 84 -13.20 6.71 7.46
N GLU A 85 -13.65 6.76 8.72
CA GLU A 85 -15.07 6.64 9.06
C GLU A 85 -15.87 7.80 8.50
N LYS A 86 -15.34 9.02 8.63
CA LYS A 86 -16.01 10.21 8.12
C LYS A 86 -16.17 10.17 6.60
N LYS A 87 -15.17 9.65 5.90
CA LYS A 87 -15.22 9.53 4.44
C LYS A 87 -15.96 8.31 3.97
N ASP A 88 -16.28 7.40 4.87
CA ASP A 88 -16.96 6.14 4.56
C ASP A 88 -16.17 5.29 3.55
N TYR A 89 -14.85 5.25 3.70
CA TYR A 89 -13.99 4.42 2.85
C TYR A 89 -13.96 2.98 3.35
N GLY A 90 -13.95 2.03 2.39
CA GLY A 90 -13.77 0.61 2.71
C GLY A 90 -12.31 0.17 2.81
N LEU A 91 -11.38 1.09 2.54
CA LEU A 91 -9.94 0.78 2.55
C LEU A 91 -9.46 0.27 3.90
N PRO A 92 -8.72 -0.85 3.93
CA PRO A 92 -8.09 -1.29 5.18
C PRO A 92 -6.94 -0.35 5.54
N ILE A 93 -6.98 0.20 6.74
CA ILE A 93 -5.93 1.10 7.21
C ILE A 93 -5.18 0.48 8.37
N TYR A 94 -3.91 0.85 8.48
CA TYR A 94 -3.01 0.30 9.50
C TYR A 94 -2.04 1.38 9.97
N GLU A 95 -1.44 1.16 11.14
CA GLU A 95 -0.25 1.89 11.58
C GLU A 95 0.88 0.88 11.76
N LEU A 96 2.10 1.37 11.86
CA LEU A 96 3.25 0.50 12.16
C LEU A 96 3.17 0.03 13.60
N ALA A 97 3.43 -1.26 13.80
CA ALA A 97 3.54 -1.87 15.14
C ALA A 97 4.97 -2.28 15.44
N GLY A 98 5.92 -1.92 14.59
CA GLY A 98 7.33 -2.24 14.75
C GLY A 98 8.16 -1.41 13.78
N PRO A 99 9.47 -1.71 13.66
CA PRO A 99 10.33 -0.91 12.78
C PRO A 99 9.97 -1.10 11.31
N LEU A 100 10.18 -0.04 10.53
CA LEU A 100 9.97 -0.09 9.09
C LEU A 100 11.28 -0.48 8.41
N PRO A 101 11.28 -1.56 7.60
CA PRO A 101 12.50 -1.93 6.87
C PRO A 101 13.02 -0.79 5.99
N ALA A 102 14.33 -0.75 5.83
CA ALA A 102 15.00 0.35 5.11
C ALA A 102 14.46 0.53 3.69
N MET A 103 14.11 -0.56 3.01
CA MET A 103 13.65 -0.48 1.62
C MET A 103 12.33 0.29 1.46
N TYR A 104 11.57 0.45 2.55
CA TYR A 104 10.29 1.18 2.50
C TYR A 104 10.40 2.59 3.08
N GLN A 105 11.57 2.98 3.57
CA GLN A 105 11.72 4.31 4.16
C GLN A 105 11.71 5.37 3.07
N SER A 106 10.91 6.41 3.28
CA SER A 106 10.80 7.53 2.36
C SER A 106 10.35 8.74 3.16
N SER A 107 10.95 9.89 2.87
CA SER A 107 10.50 11.15 3.45
C SER A 107 9.32 11.74 2.70
N ALA A 108 8.98 11.18 1.54
CA ALA A 108 7.89 11.69 0.72
C ALA A 108 6.57 11.00 1.06
N LEU A 109 5.49 11.75 1.06
CA LEU A 109 4.13 11.25 1.14
C LEU A 109 3.30 11.89 0.03
N PRO A 110 2.45 11.12 -0.63
CA PRO A 110 2.28 9.68 -0.50
C PRO A 110 3.41 8.91 -1.17
N THR A 111 3.64 7.69 -0.72
CA THR A 111 4.54 6.76 -1.41
C THR A 111 3.82 5.42 -1.51
N THR A 112 3.85 4.83 -2.69
CA THR A 112 3.17 3.57 -2.95
C THR A 112 4.17 2.50 -3.37
N PHE A 113 4.04 1.34 -2.75
CA PHE A 113 4.82 0.15 -3.11
C PHE A 113 3.85 -0.93 -3.57
N VAL A 114 4.18 -1.60 -4.66
CA VAL A 114 3.40 -2.76 -5.13
C VAL A 114 4.31 -3.97 -5.12
N ILE A 115 3.84 -5.04 -4.47
CA ILE A 115 4.58 -6.29 -4.33
C ILE A 115 3.81 -7.34 -5.12
N ASP A 116 4.52 -8.11 -5.95
CA ASP A 116 3.88 -9.14 -6.76
C ASP A 116 3.55 -10.39 -5.94
N ALA A 117 2.82 -11.32 -6.54
CA ALA A 117 2.39 -12.53 -5.84
C ALA A 117 3.54 -13.43 -5.42
N GLU A 118 4.72 -13.24 -6.01
CA GLU A 118 5.91 -14.02 -5.67
C GLU A 118 6.76 -13.34 -4.59
N GLY A 119 6.35 -12.16 -4.13
CA GLY A 119 7.06 -11.46 -3.06
C GLY A 119 8.16 -10.53 -3.54
N ASN A 120 8.11 -10.11 -4.80
CA ASN A 120 9.07 -9.16 -5.36
C ASN A 120 8.48 -7.76 -5.39
N LEU A 121 9.31 -6.76 -5.13
CA LEU A 121 8.88 -5.36 -5.19
C LEU A 121 8.82 -4.93 -6.64
N ALA A 122 7.60 -4.76 -7.15
CA ALA A 122 7.37 -4.47 -8.57
C ALA A 122 7.25 -2.99 -8.88
N LEU A 123 6.91 -2.16 -7.89
CA LEU A 123 6.74 -0.72 -8.11
C LEU A 123 7.04 0.04 -6.83
N THR A 124 7.78 1.14 -6.98
CA THR A 124 7.89 2.18 -5.97
C THR A 124 7.54 3.49 -6.66
N HIS A 125 6.49 4.16 -6.18
CA HIS A 125 6.07 5.44 -6.73
C HIS A 125 5.99 6.48 -5.63
N LYS A 126 6.74 7.55 -5.76
CA LYS A 126 6.70 8.67 -4.82
C LYS A 126 5.83 9.77 -5.41
N GLY A 127 4.90 10.26 -4.60
CA GLY A 127 4.00 11.32 -5.02
C GLY A 127 2.64 10.79 -5.45
N MET A 128 1.74 11.72 -5.73
CA MET A 128 0.36 11.43 -6.09
C MET A 128 0.26 10.81 -7.48
N ALA A 129 -0.68 9.88 -7.64
CA ALA A 129 -1.00 9.29 -8.93
C ALA A 129 -2.47 8.90 -8.96
N ASP A 130 -3.00 8.72 -10.16
CA ASP A 130 -4.34 8.17 -10.33
C ASP A 130 -4.22 6.66 -10.52
N TYR A 131 -4.60 5.91 -9.50
CA TYR A 131 -4.49 4.46 -9.51
C TYR A 131 -5.75 3.77 -10.05
N ASN A 132 -6.84 4.51 -10.26
CA ASN A 132 -8.08 3.91 -10.77
C ASN A 132 -8.15 4.05 -12.29
N THR A 133 -7.17 3.45 -12.96
CA THR A 133 -7.10 3.44 -14.43
C THR A 133 -7.06 2.00 -14.91
N ASP A 134 -7.50 1.78 -16.15
CA ASP A 134 -7.41 0.46 -16.76
C ASP A 134 -5.98 -0.01 -16.87
N GLU A 135 -5.05 0.90 -17.15
CA GLU A 135 -3.62 0.57 -17.24
C GLU A 135 -3.10 0.05 -15.92
N PHE A 136 -3.43 0.72 -14.81
CA PHE A 136 -2.93 0.28 -13.51
C PHE A 136 -3.56 -1.05 -13.10
N LYS A 137 -4.85 -1.25 -13.41
CA LYS A 137 -5.52 -2.53 -13.14
C LYS A 137 -4.87 -3.66 -13.92
N LYS A 138 -4.51 -3.43 -15.18
CA LYS A 138 -3.79 -4.41 -15.98
C LYS A 138 -2.43 -4.72 -15.38
N PHE A 139 -1.73 -3.67 -14.91
CA PHE A 139 -0.45 -3.86 -14.25
C PHE A 139 -0.60 -4.76 -13.03
N LEU A 140 -1.56 -4.47 -12.14
CA LEU A 140 -1.79 -5.31 -10.97
C LEU A 140 -2.13 -6.75 -11.36
N ASN A 141 -2.97 -6.94 -12.38
CA ASN A 141 -3.34 -8.27 -12.85
C ASN A 141 -2.13 -9.04 -13.38
N SER A 142 -1.17 -8.35 -13.98
CA SER A 142 0.03 -8.99 -14.51
C SER A 142 0.97 -9.52 -13.43
N LEU A 143 0.77 -9.08 -12.19
CA LEU A 143 1.63 -9.45 -11.07
C LEU A 143 1.09 -10.63 -10.24
N LYS A 144 -0.07 -11.13 -10.59
CA LYS A 144 -0.70 -12.23 -9.87
C LYS A 144 -0.03 -13.58 -10.07
#